data_d36097417d6ff092a369d5a851be3983
#
_entry.id   d36097417d6ff092a369d5a851be3983
#
_cell.length_a   1.000
_cell.length_b   1.000
_cell.length_c   1.000
_cell.angle_alpha   90.00
_cell.angle_beta   90.00
_cell.angle_gamma   90.00
#
_symmetry.space_group_name_H-M   'P 1'
#
loop_
_entity.id
_entity.type
_entity.pdbx_description
1 polymer ?
#
loop_
_entity_poly.entity_id
_entity_poly.type
_entity_poly.pdbx_seq_one_letter_code
_entity_poly.pdbx_strand_id
1 'polypeptide(L)'
;MKKLFLMLAAMLQLVVITSCGSDNDEPSQRVSDQTLNVEATYQIPGNPSGWTSDNEFIASVSDKGLVTAVLMGTTRISNGSSSFNVTVKPTITIYQEPIFDWGKSKSSVKSAMSSYSINRETDEMVIYENVGSAWLYSYSFKGNSLSAFMALIRVSDISQTRLTDYFMQRYVPITYEDSNIYMMTPDRKTDILMTTDYANGTLVYQIFATVLDSSESRAGVDEVAFKSFLDEKVQGIVNF
;
A
#
# COMPACT_ATOMS: atom_id res chain seq x y z
N MET A 1 -25.92 4.59 48.07
CA MET A 1 -24.44 4.60 47.98
C MET A 1 -24.07 5.30 46.68
N LYS A 2 -23.57 6.51 46.79
CA LYS A 2 -23.36 7.46 45.68
C LYS A 2 -22.05 7.10 45.00
N LYS A 3 -22.07 6.77 43.68
CA LYS A 3 -20.84 6.62 42.87
C LYS A 3 -20.44 7.97 42.33
N LEU A 4 -19.27 8.43 42.74
CA LEU A 4 -18.61 9.65 42.38
C LEU A 4 -18.00 9.48 40.97
N PHE A 5 -18.51 10.19 39.95
CA PHE A 5 -17.87 10.31 38.63
C PHE A 5 -16.79 11.40 38.70
N LEU A 6 -15.53 11.01 38.60
CA LEU A 6 -14.42 11.94 38.42
C LEU A 6 -14.28 12.23 36.91
N MET A 7 -14.73 13.42 36.51
CA MET A 7 -14.38 13.99 35.20
C MET A 7 -12.94 14.54 35.27
N LEU A 8 -12.04 13.94 34.53
CA LEU A 8 -10.71 14.50 34.30
C LEU A 8 -10.77 15.47 33.13
N ALA A 9 -10.94 16.75 33.43
CA ALA A 9 -10.82 17.84 32.43
C ALA A 9 -9.34 18.08 32.15
N ALA A 10 -8.86 17.71 30.96
CA ALA A 10 -7.55 18.11 30.47
C ALA A 10 -7.58 19.60 30.11
N MET A 11 -6.96 20.41 30.93
CA MET A 11 -6.75 21.84 30.66
C MET A 11 -5.76 21.99 29.51
N LEU A 12 -6.25 22.47 28.38
CA LEU A 12 -5.44 22.96 27.27
C LEU A 12 -4.90 24.34 27.67
N GLN A 13 -3.61 24.43 28.03
CA GLN A 13 -2.98 25.72 28.31
C GLN A 13 -2.70 26.45 26.99
N LEU A 14 -3.52 27.45 26.70
CA LEU A 14 -3.32 28.39 25.60
C LEU A 14 -2.24 29.39 26.03
N VAL A 15 -1.02 29.25 25.53
CA VAL A 15 0.02 30.28 25.69
C VAL A 15 -0.25 31.35 24.65
N VAL A 16 -0.85 32.46 25.07
CA VAL A 16 -0.99 33.67 24.24
C VAL A 16 0.30 34.46 24.39
N ILE A 17 1.15 34.47 23.38
CA ILE A 17 2.28 35.42 23.30
C ILE A 17 1.75 36.62 22.51
N THR A 18 1.40 37.69 23.22
CA THR A 18 1.15 38.99 22.63
C THR A 18 2.48 39.66 22.31
N SER A 19 2.90 39.62 21.03
CA SER A 19 3.93 40.50 20.49
C SER A 19 3.24 41.57 19.64
N CYS A 20 3.24 42.81 20.12
CA CYS A 20 2.93 44.00 19.35
C CYS A 20 4.08 44.29 18.37
N GLY A 21 3.82 44.13 17.09
CA GLY A 21 4.65 44.59 15.98
C GLY A 21 3.76 44.74 14.78
N SER A 22 3.48 45.96 14.37
CA SER A 22 2.69 46.33 13.20
C SER A 22 3.52 46.10 11.95
N ASP A 23 3.37 44.94 11.32
CA ASP A 23 3.57 44.71 9.89
C ASP A 23 2.52 43.69 9.45
N ASN A 24 1.67 44.09 8.45
CA ASN A 24 0.59 43.29 7.89
C ASN A 24 1.09 42.19 6.96
N ASP A 25 2.06 41.42 7.38
CA ASP A 25 2.37 40.12 6.80
C ASP A 25 1.91 39.06 7.80
N GLU A 26 0.68 38.52 7.60
CA GLU A 26 0.31 37.27 8.23
C GLU A 26 1.40 36.24 7.86
N PRO A 27 2.11 35.66 8.86
CA PRO A 27 3.07 34.62 8.55
C PRO A 27 2.32 33.49 7.85
N SER A 28 2.61 33.28 6.58
CA SER A 28 2.08 32.13 5.83
C SER A 28 2.39 30.89 6.68
N GLN A 29 1.35 30.34 7.30
CA GLN A 29 1.45 29.22 8.24
C GLN A 29 1.94 28.03 7.42
N ARG A 30 3.25 27.75 7.49
CA ARG A 30 3.85 26.61 6.79
C ARG A 30 3.22 25.34 7.32
N VAL A 31 2.45 24.68 6.47
CA VAL A 31 1.95 23.34 6.78
C VAL A 31 3.10 22.36 6.65
N SER A 32 3.37 21.60 7.70
CA SER A 32 4.42 20.58 7.69
C SER A 32 3.90 19.26 7.14
N ASP A 33 4.82 18.40 6.67
CA ASP A 33 4.50 17.04 6.24
C ASP A 33 3.76 16.28 7.35
N GLN A 34 2.79 15.47 6.95
CA GLN A 34 1.93 14.71 7.84
C GLN A 34 2.13 13.21 7.64
N THR A 35 2.06 12.45 8.73
CA THR A 35 1.96 11.00 8.69
C THR A 35 0.65 10.60 9.34
N LEU A 36 -0.22 9.95 8.60
CA LEU A 36 -1.55 9.55 9.02
C LEU A 36 -1.70 8.03 8.87
N ASN A 37 -2.48 7.41 9.73
CA ASN A 37 -2.94 6.05 9.46
C ASN A 37 -4.11 6.09 8.47
N VAL A 38 -4.35 4.99 7.76
CA VAL A 38 -5.55 4.83 6.93
C VAL A 38 -6.80 5.19 7.75
N GLU A 39 -7.74 5.92 7.13
CA GLU A 39 -8.97 6.49 7.70
C GLU A 39 -8.77 7.68 8.65
N ALA A 40 -7.54 8.01 9.04
CA ALA A 40 -7.29 9.20 9.83
C ALA A 40 -7.47 10.49 9.02
N THR A 41 -7.79 11.57 9.71
CA THR A 41 -7.99 12.88 9.08
C THR A 41 -7.04 13.94 9.66
N TYR A 42 -6.77 14.97 8.86
CA TYR A 42 -5.98 16.13 9.24
C TYR A 42 -6.65 17.40 8.71
N GLN A 43 -6.92 18.37 9.59
CA GLN A 43 -7.46 19.67 9.18
C GLN A 43 -6.31 20.62 8.85
N ILE A 44 -6.24 21.09 7.61
CA ILE A 44 -5.30 22.14 7.21
C ILE A 44 -5.62 23.42 7.97
N PRO A 45 -4.65 24.04 8.67
CA PRO A 45 -4.88 25.27 9.43
C PRO A 45 -5.01 26.50 8.53
N GLY A 46 -5.55 27.59 9.08
CA GLY A 46 -5.68 28.89 8.41
C GLY A 46 -6.80 28.92 7.37
N ASN A 47 -6.53 29.41 6.16
CA ASN A 47 -7.47 29.41 5.04
C ASN A 47 -7.34 28.13 4.21
N PRO A 48 -8.21 27.14 4.40
CA PRO A 48 -8.05 25.80 3.82
C PRO A 48 -8.59 25.68 2.38
N SER A 49 -9.02 26.75 1.73
CA SER A 49 -9.60 26.67 0.38
C SER A 49 -8.55 26.49 -0.72
N GLY A 50 -8.92 25.80 -1.80
CA GLY A 50 -8.10 25.66 -3.01
C GLY A 50 -6.98 24.62 -2.91
N TRP A 51 -6.96 23.78 -1.88
CA TRP A 51 -6.04 22.67 -1.76
C TRP A 51 -6.50 21.48 -2.61
N THR A 52 -5.54 20.81 -3.26
CA THR A 52 -5.75 19.62 -4.08
C THR A 52 -4.71 18.56 -3.75
N SER A 53 -5.05 17.30 -4.00
CA SER A 53 -4.15 16.17 -3.87
C SER A 53 -3.61 15.76 -5.25
N ASP A 54 -2.31 15.44 -5.32
CA ASP A 54 -1.72 14.87 -6.53
C ASP A 54 -2.20 13.41 -6.75
N ASN A 55 -2.65 12.73 -5.67
CA ASN A 55 -3.20 11.38 -5.75
C ASN A 55 -4.29 11.17 -4.67
N GLU A 56 -5.55 11.30 -5.07
CA GLU A 56 -6.71 11.13 -4.18
C GLU A 56 -6.93 9.69 -3.71
N PHE A 57 -6.36 8.70 -4.37
CA PHE A 57 -6.35 7.32 -3.87
C PHE A 57 -5.50 7.15 -2.61
N ILE A 58 -4.48 7.99 -2.42
CA ILE A 58 -3.63 7.96 -1.22
C ILE A 58 -4.22 8.85 -0.13
N ALA A 59 -4.52 10.10 -0.47
CA ALA A 59 -5.20 11.01 0.44
C ALA A 59 -6.03 12.02 -0.35
N SER A 60 -7.28 12.21 0.03
CA SER A 60 -8.17 13.24 -0.53
C SER A 60 -8.18 14.49 0.34
N VAL A 61 -8.58 15.63 -0.24
CA VAL A 61 -8.77 16.87 0.49
C VAL A 61 -10.11 17.51 0.09
N SER A 62 -10.92 17.88 1.08
CA SER A 62 -12.18 18.54 0.84
C SER A 62 -12.02 20.04 0.59
N ASP A 63 -13.06 20.71 0.06
CA ASP A 63 -13.12 22.18 -0.13
C ASP A 63 -12.88 22.95 1.18
N LYS A 64 -13.10 22.32 2.33
CA LYS A 64 -12.87 22.89 3.66
C LYS A 64 -11.48 22.54 4.22
N GLY A 65 -10.59 21.96 3.40
CA GLY A 65 -9.23 21.58 3.78
C GLY A 65 -9.13 20.41 4.76
N LEU A 66 -10.18 19.57 4.85
CA LEU A 66 -10.06 18.32 5.58
C LEU A 66 -9.40 17.28 4.69
N VAL A 67 -8.20 16.88 5.06
CA VAL A 67 -7.46 15.77 4.44
C VAL A 67 -7.92 14.46 5.05
N THR A 68 -8.23 13.48 4.22
CA THR A 68 -8.60 12.11 4.63
C THR A 68 -7.59 11.13 4.05
N ALA A 69 -6.94 10.35 4.91
CA ALA A 69 -6.02 9.28 4.51
C ALA A 69 -6.82 8.07 4.00
N VAL A 70 -6.56 7.64 2.75
CA VAL A 70 -7.35 6.61 2.06
C VAL A 70 -6.58 5.29 1.94
N LEU A 71 -5.48 5.27 1.18
CA LEU A 71 -4.65 4.08 0.97
C LEU A 71 -3.19 4.36 1.30
N MET A 72 -2.47 3.32 1.64
CA MET A 72 -1.02 3.38 1.91
C MET A 72 -0.25 4.04 0.75
N GLY A 73 0.62 4.97 1.08
CA GLY A 73 1.47 5.67 0.11
C GLY A 73 1.84 7.06 0.57
N THR A 74 2.43 7.83 -0.33
CA THR A 74 2.74 9.25 -0.11
C THR A 74 2.21 10.07 -1.27
N THR A 75 1.49 11.15 -0.96
CA THR A 75 1.00 12.12 -1.94
C THR A 75 1.33 13.53 -1.48
N ARG A 76 1.41 14.44 -2.44
CA ARG A 76 1.56 15.86 -2.19
C ARG A 76 0.18 16.52 -2.18
N ILE A 77 -0.04 17.36 -1.17
CA ILE A 77 -1.20 18.25 -1.08
C ILE A 77 -0.72 19.68 -1.34
N SER A 78 -1.38 20.41 -2.24
CA SER A 78 -0.95 21.76 -2.61
C SER A 78 -2.12 22.68 -2.97
N ASN A 79 -1.88 24.02 -2.86
CA ASN A 79 -2.81 25.06 -3.28
C ASN A 79 -2.17 26.05 -4.28
N GLY A 80 -1.09 25.65 -4.94
CA GLY A 80 -0.33 26.49 -5.87
C GLY A 80 0.72 27.38 -5.19
N SER A 81 0.49 27.86 -3.98
CA SER A 81 1.44 28.71 -3.22
C SER A 81 2.20 27.92 -2.16
N SER A 82 1.59 26.91 -1.60
CA SER A 82 2.13 26.08 -0.53
C SER A 82 1.86 24.62 -0.81
N SER A 83 2.71 23.75 -0.25
CA SER A 83 2.52 22.30 -0.35
C SER A 83 3.16 21.58 0.83
N PHE A 84 2.65 20.38 1.10
CA PHE A 84 3.21 19.43 2.06
C PHE A 84 2.93 18.01 1.61
N ASN A 85 3.67 17.05 2.14
CA ASN A 85 3.45 15.64 1.86
C ASN A 85 2.57 15.01 2.93
N VAL A 86 1.70 14.10 2.49
CA VAL A 86 0.93 13.23 3.37
C VAL A 86 1.37 11.81 3.12
N THR A 87 1.96 11.18 4.14
CA THR A 87 2.32 9.76 4.13
C THR A 87 1.26 8.98 4.89
N VAL A 88 0.56 8.10 4.19
CA VAL A 88 -0.47 7.23 4.76
C VAL A 88 0.13 5.87 5.10
N LYS A 89 -0.04 5.43 6.34
CA LYS A 89 0.42 4.14 6.85
C LYS A 89 -0.76 3.19 7.05
N PRO A 90 -0.62 1.92 6.67
CA PRO A 90 -1.62 0.91 6.97
C PRO A 90 -1.61 0.58 8.47
N THR A 91 -2.74 0.12 8.98
CA THR A 91 -2.89 -0.35 10.37
C THR A 91 -2.79 -1.88 10.48
N ILE A 92 -2.91 -2.58 9.36
CA ILE A 92 -2.86 -4.04 9.27
C ILE A 92 -1.62 -4.47 8.49
N THR A 93 -0.83 -5.36 9.09
CA THR A 93 0.31 -6.02 8.44
C THR A 93 0.12 -7.53 8.53
N ILE A 94 0.34 -8.25 7.44
CA ILE A 94 0.26 -9.71 7.36
C ILE A 94 1.59 -10.35 6.92
N TYR A 95 2.35 -9.66 6.09
CA TYR A 95 3.71 -10.03 5.66
C TYR A 95 4.53 -8.76 5.39
N GLN A 96 5.82 -8.94 5.09
CA GLN A 96 6.70 -7.85 4.63
C GLN A 96 6.10 -7.18 3.39
N GLU A 97 6.06 -5.84 3.34
CA GLU A 97 5.57 -5.14 2.14
C GLU A 97 6.37 -5.57 0.90
N PRO A 98 5.69 -5.96 -0.19
CA PRO A 98 6.35 -6.37 -1.41
C PRO A 98 7.19 -5.24 -2.02
N ILE A 99 8.31 -5.62 -2.65
CA ILE A 99 9.14 -4.70 -3.40
C ILE A 99 8.58 -4.61 -4.83
N PHE A 100 7.99 -3.49 -5.18
CA PHE A 100 7.46 -3.19 -6.52
C PHE A 100 8.33 -2.19 -7.30
N ASP A 101 9.60 -2.05 -6.92
CA ASP A 101 10.58 -1.26 -7.68
C ASP A 101 11.01 -2.05 -8.94
N TRP A 102 10.12 -2.11 -9.91
CA TRP A 102 10.32 -2.87 -11.16
C TRP A 102 11.64 -2.49 -11.84
N GLY A 103 12.35 -3.49 -12.36
CA GLY A 103 13.70 -3.31 -12.91
C GLY A 103 14.83 -3.36 -11.88
N LYS A 104 14.53 -3.37 -10.57
CA LYS A 104 15.53 -3.49 -9.52
C LYS A 104 16.32 -4.79 -9.65
N SER A 105 17.63 -4.74 -9.37
CA SER A 105 18.48 -5.93 -9.48
C SER A 105 18.16 -7.00 -8.42
N LYS A 106 18.43 -8.26 -8.76
CA LYS A 106 18.25 -9.38 -7.83
C LYS A 106 19.06 -9.20 -6.54
N SER A 107 20.27 -8.68 -6.62
CA SER A 107 21.09 -8.41 -5.43
C SER A 107 20.47 -7.35 -4.52
N SER A 108 19.84 -6.31 -5.08
CA SER A 108 19.14 -5.28 -4.31
C SER A 108 17.90 -5.83 -3.61
N VAL A 109 17.13 -6.69 -4.30
CA VAL A 109 15.97 -7.37 -3.69
C VAL A 109 16.43 -8.29 -2.55
N LYS A 110 17.49 -9.10 -2.77
CA LYS A 110 18.06 -9.97 -1.73
C LYS A 110 18.54 -9.18 -0.52
N SER A 111 19.18 -8.03 -0.73
CA SER A 111 19.61 -7.15 0.36
C SER A 111 18.43 -6.63 1.19
N ALA A 112 17.35 -6.20 0.54
CA ALA A 112 16.14 -5.72 1.21
C ALA A 112 15.40 -6.85 1.96
N MET A 113 15.53 -8.09 1.51
CA MET A 113 14.92 -9.29 2.12
C MET A 113 15.89 -10.07 3.02
N SER A 114 17.02 -9.49 3.41
CA SER A 114 18.10 -10.18 4.16
C SER A 114 17.70 -10.75 5.53
N SER A 115 16.57 -10.31 6.09
CA SER A 115 16.02 -10.84 7.35
C SER A 115 15.33 -12.21 7.18
N TYR A 116 15.11 -12.67 5.94
CA TYR A 116 14.38 -13.89 5.64
C TYR A 116 15.26 -14.94 5.00
N SER A 117 14.99 -16.21 5.29
CA SER A 117 15.73 -17.34 4.72
C SER A 117 15.31 -17.56 3.27
N ILE A 118 16.30 -17.73 2.40
CA ILE A 118 16.09 -18.15 1.03
C ILE A 118 15.81 -19.65 1.04
N ASN A 119 14.60 -20.03 0.56
CA ASN A 119 14.22 -21.42 0.34
C ASN A 119 14.85 -21.94 -0.96
N ARG A 120 14.80 -21.12 -2.02
CA ARG A 120 15.34 -21.46 -3.34
C ARG A 120 15.82 -20.21 -4.07
N GLU A 121 16.89 -20.39 -4.85
CA GLU A 121 17.40 -19.38 -5.77
C GLU A 121 17.76 -20.02 -7.11
N THR A 122 17.37 -19.36 -8.21
CA THR A 122 17.80 -19.66 -9.58
C THR A 122 18.25 -18.36 -10.24
N ASP A 123 18.70 -18.41 -11.50
CA ASP A 123 19.06 -17.18 -12.23
C ASP A 123 17.86 -16.22 -12.39
N GLU A 124 16.64 -16.75 -12.50
CA GLU A 124 15.43 -15.99 -12.77
C GLU A 124 14.52 -15.77 -11.55
N MET A 125 14.84 -16.38 -10.39
CA MET A 125 13.91 -16.35 -9.25
C MET A 125 14.62 -16.45 -7.91
N VAL A 126 14.04 -15.79 -6.89
CA VAL A 126 14.39 -16.02 -5.47
C VAL A 126 13.11 -16.27 -4.70
N ILE A 127 13.06 -17.36 -3.94
CA ILE A 127 11.93 -17.74 -3.09
C ILE A 127 12.38 -17.66 -1.64
N TYR A 128 11.60 -16.96 -0.83
CA TYR A 128 11.69 -16.92 0.63
C TYR A 128 10.54 -17.71 1.24
N GLU A 129 10.73 -18.25 2.42
CA GLU A 129 9.67 -18.92 3.17
C GLU A 129 9.39 -18.21 4.50
N ASN A 130 8.16 -18.36 4.98
CA ASN A 130 7.72 -17.85 6.27
C ASN A 130 7.92 -16.33 6.43
N VAL A 131 7.54 -15.56 5.39
CA VAL A 131 7.56 -14.10 5.42
C VAL A 131 6.26 -13.59 6.02
N GLY A 132 6.20 -13.43 7.35
CA GLY A 132 4.96 -13.16 8.06
C GLY A 132 3.95 -14.30 7.88
N SER A 133 2.73 -13.98 7.42
CA SER A 133 1.71 -15.00 7.10
C SER A 133 1.92 -15.66 5.72
N ALA A 134 2.84 -15.19 4.90
CA ALA A 134 3.13 -15.81 3.62
C ALA A 134 3.98 -17.06 3.81
N TRP A 135 3.46 -18.20 3.39
CA TRP A 135 4.17 -19.47 3.37
C TRP A 135 5.33 -19.44 2.38
N LEU A 136 5.08 -18.98 1.15
CA LEU A 136 6.09 -18.69 0.14
C LEU A 136 5.98 -17.26 -0.37
N TYR A 137 7.14 -16.67 -0.68
CA TYR A 137 7.26 -15.27 -1.09
C TYR A 137 8.33 -15.19 -2.17
N SER A 138 7.93 -14.94 -3.40
CA SER A 138 8.79 -15.09 -4.57
C SER A 138 8.94 -13.80 -5.35
N TYR A 139 10.15 -13.56 -5.81
CA TYR A 139 10.49 -12.52 -6.78
C TYR A 139 11.05 -13.15 -8.03
N SER A 140 10.52 -12.78 -9.20
CA SER A 140 10.99 -13.25 -10.50
C SER A 140 11.73 -12.13 -11.23
N PHE A 141 12.74 -12.52 -12.01
CA PHE A 141 13.62 -11.60 -12.72
C PHE A 141 13.70 -11.97 -14.21
N LYS A 142 13.64 -10.95 -15.06
CA LYS A 142 13.96 -11.08 -16.47
C LYS A 142 15.38 -10.54 -16.70
N GLY A 143 16.34 -11.44 -16.94
CA GLY A 143 17.74 -11.11 -16.77
C GLY A 143 18.03 -10.77 -15.29
N ASN A 144 18.56 -9.59 -15.01
CA ASN A 144 18.79 -9.12 -13.62
C ASN A 144 17.74 -8.11 -13.13
N SER A 145 16.62 -7.94 -13.85
CA SER A 145 15.59 -6.93 -13.59
C SER A 145 14.35 -7.57 -12.99
N LEU A 146 13.92 -7.08 -11.81
CA LEU A 146 12.68 -7.50 -11.15
C LEU A 146 11.50 -7.32 -12.10
N SER A 147 10.73 -8.38 -12.34
CA SER A 147 9.65 -8.42 -13.32
C SER A 147 8.31 -8.90 -12.76
N ALA A 148 8.32 -9.73 -11.71
CA ALA A 148 7.09 -10.19 -11.07
C ALA A 148 7.32 -10.52 -9.59
N PHE A 149 6.21 -10.54 -8.85
CA PHE A 149 6.14 -10.94 -7.45
C PHE A 149 5.01 -11.95 -7.26
N MET A 150 5.20 -12.87 -6.32
CA MET A 150 4.15 -13.78 -5.88
C MET A 150 4.25 -14.06 -4.38
N ALA A 151 3.10 -14.10 -3.70
CA ALA A 151 2.99 -14.65 -2.35
C ALA A 151 1.95 -15.76 -2.30
N LEU A 152 2.22 -16.83 -1.56
CA LEU A 152 1.27 -17.88 -1.21
C LEU A 152 0.98 -17.82 0.28
N ILE A 153 -0.30 -17.73 0.65
CA ILE A 153 -0.76 -17.74 2.04
C ILE A 153 -1.73 -18.91 2.19
N ARG A 154 -1.48 -19.80 3.15
CA ARG A 154 -2.46 -20.86 3.43
C ARG A 154 -3.77 -20.25 3.95
N VAL A 155 -4.89 -20.74 3.43
CA VAL A 155 -6.22 -20.24 3.85
C VAL A 155 -6.43 -20.47 5.35
N SER A 156 -5.81 -21.52 5.93
CA SER A 156 -5.84 -21.81 7.38
C SER A 156 -5.13 -20.76 8.23
N ASP A 157 -4.17 -20.03 7.68
CA ASP A 157 -3.25 -19.17 8.45
C ASP A 157 -3.75 -17.73 8.60
N ILE A 158 -4.79 -17.37 7.83
CA ILE A 158 -5.36 -16.02 7.85
C ILE A 158 -6.87 -16.05 7.61
N SER A 159 -7.63 -15.24 8.36
CA SER A 159 -9.04 -15.05 8.06
C SER A 159 -9.22 -14.23 6.79
N GLN A 160 -10.26 -14.54 6.01
CA GLN A 160 -10.61 -13.78 4.81
C GLN A 160 -10.81 -12.29 5.11
N THR A 161 -11.47 -11.95 6.22
CA THR A 161 -11.66 -10.55 6.65
C THR A 161 -10.32 -9.83 6.81
N ARG A 162 -9.36 -10.44 7.54
CA ARG A 162 -8.04 -9.83 7.75
C ARG A 162 -7.26 -9.64 6.46
N LEU A 163 -7.37 -10.60 5.54
CA LEU A 163 -6.75 -10.52 4.22
C LEU A 163 -7.39 -9.39 3.38
N THR A 164 -8.72 -9.32 3.37
CA THR A 164 -9.47 -8.24 2.68
C THR A 164 -9.07 -6.88 3.25
N ASP A 165 -9.09 -6.70 4.56
CA ASP A 165 -8.73 -5.44 5.21
C ASP A 165 -7.28 -5.03 4.90
N TYR A 166 -6.36 -6.01 4.79
CA TYR A 166 -4.99 -5.75 4.36
C TYR A 166 -4.93 -5.15 2.95
N PHE A 167 -5.68 -5.74 1.99
CA PHE A 167 -5.70 -5.25 0.60
C PHE A 167 -6.40 -3.91 0.47
N MET A 168 -7.52 -3.72 1.17
CA MET A 168 -8.31 -2.48 1.14
C MET A 168 -7.58 -1.27 1.73
N GLN A 169 -6.49 -1.48 2.46
CA GLN A 169 -5.62 -0.40 2.94
C GLN A 169 -4.46 -0.06 1.98
N ARG A 170 -4.27 -0.80 0.89
CA ARG A 170 -3.09 -0.70 0.01
C ARG A 170 -3.41 -0.51 -1.45
N TYR A 171 -4.47 -1.15 -1.92
CA TYR A 171 -4.70 -1.30 -3.35
C TYR A 171 -6.08 -0.80 -3.75
N VAL A 172 -6.16 -0.27 -4.96
CA VAL A 172 -7.44 0.15 -5.58
C VAL A 172 -8.06 -1.09 -6.22
N PRO A 173 -9.24 -1.55 -5.80
CA PRO A 173 -9.93 -2.66 -6.47
C PRO A 173 -10.40 -2.22 -7.86
N ILE A 174 -10.23 -3.10 -8.87
CA ILE A 174 -10.64 -2.85 -10.26
C ILE A 174 -11.90 -3.67 -10.57
N THR A 175 -11.81 -4.99 -10.44
CA THR A 175 -12.93 -5.90 -10.73
C THR A 175 -12.80 -7.20 -9.93
N TYR A 176 -13.90 -7.96 -9.91
CA TYR A 176 -13.97 -9.29 -9.33
C TYR A 176 -14.62 -10.22 -10.36
N GLU A 177 -13.93 -11.30 -10.74
CA GLU A 177 -14.38 -12.29 -11.71
C GLU A 177 -13.98 -13.70 -11.26
N ASP A 178 -14.94 -14.62 -11.20
CA ASP A 178 -14.73 -16.07 -10.95
C ASP A 178 -13.77 -16.41 -9.78
N SER A 179 -13.88 -15.72 -8.66
CA SER A 179 -12.98 -15.84 -7.49
C SER A 179 -11.64 -15.12 -7.63
N ASN A 180 -11.41 -14.39 -8.70
CA ASN A 180 -10.25 -13.54 -8.91
C ASN A 180 -10.56 -12.10 -8.51
N ILE A 181 -9.67 -11.47 -7.77
CA ILE A 181 -9.77 -10.06 -7.42
C ILE A 181 -8.62 -9.33 -8.09
N TYR A 182 -8.97 -8.42 -9.00
CA TYR A 182 -8.02 -7.57 -9.70
C TYR A 182 -7.92 -6.23 -9.01
N MET A 183 -6.71 -5.80 -8.74
CA MET A 183 -6.39 -4.57 -8.02
C MET A 183 -5.20 -3.87 -8.68
N MET A 184 -4.95 -2.62 -8.30
CA MET A 184 -3.74 -1.89 -8.68
C MET A 184 -3.18 -1.10 -7.50
N THR A 185 -1.89 -0.77 -7.56
CA THR A 185 -1.31 0.21 -6.63
C THR A 185 -1.89 1.62 -6.86
N PRO A 186 -1.97 2.48 -5.82
CA PRO A 186 -2.49 3.84 -5.95
C PRO A 186 -1.75 4.71 -6.97
N ASP A 187 -0.45 4.44 -7.20
CA ASP A 187 0.37 5.12 -8.21
C ASP A 187 0.18 4.58 -9.63
N ARG A 188 -0.67 3.54 -9.78
CA ARG A 188 -1.02 2.90 -11.06
C ARG A 188 0.15 2.29 -11.81
N LYS A 189 1.17 1.81 -11.11
CA LYS A 189 2.35 1.18 -11.72
C LYS A 189 2.37 -0.32 -11.63
N THR A 190 1.52 -0.89 -10.78
CA THR A 190 1.52 -2.33 -10.50
C THR A 190 0.11 -2.86 -10.57
N ASP A 191 -0.11 -3.90 -11.37
CA ASP A 191 -1.30 -4.73 -11.34
C ASP A 191 -1.12 -5.86 -10.33
N ILE A 192 -2.20 -6.16 -9.63
CA ILE A 192 -2.23 -7.19 -8.60
C ILE A 192 -3.45 -8.08 -8.85
N LEU A 193 -3.21 -9.39 -8.87
CA LEU A 193 -4.25 -10.41 -8.87
C LEU A 193 -4.18 -11.18 -7.56
N MET A 194 -5.33 -11.34 -6.91
CA MET A 194 -5.53 -12.33 -5.86
C MET A 194 -6.50 -13.40 -6.33
N THR A 195 -6.10 -14.66 -6.19
CA THR A 195 -6.94 -15.83 -6.48
C THR A 195 -6.83 -16.86 -5.37
N THR A 196 -7.66 -17.88 -5.40
CA THR A 196 -7.61 -19.03 -4.48
C THR A 196 -7.40 -20.30 -5.30
N ASP A 197 -6.40 -21.11 -4.93
CA ASP A 197 -6.05 -22.33 -5.64
C ASP A 197 -5.42 -23.36 -4.68
N TYR A 198 -5.07 -24.55 -5.19
CA TYR A 198 -4.38 -25.58 -4.44
C TYR A 198 -2.89 -25.61 -4.80
N ALA A 199 -2.03 -25.49 -3.78
CA ALA A 199 -0.59 -25.69 -3.88
C ALA A 199 -0.20 -26.94 -3.06
N ASN A 200 0.32 -27.99 -3.73
CA ASN A 200 0.67 -29.28 -3.09
C ASN A 200 -0.46 -29.82 -2.19
N GLY A 201 -1.72 -29.79 -2.67
CA GLY A 201 -2.89 -30.25 -1.93
C GLY A 201 -3.36 -29.33 -0.79
N THR A 202 -2.72 -28.19 -0.58
CA THR A 202 -3.10 -27.16 0.41
C THR A 202 -3.81 -26.02 -0.27
N LEU A 203 -4.99 -25.63 0.21
CA LEU A 203 -5.72 -24.47 -0.28
C LEU A 203 -4.99 -23.18 0.14
N VAL A 204 -4.66 -22.33 -0.82
CA VAL A 204 -3.89 -21.11 -0.63
C VAL A 204 -4.57 -19.91 -1.30
N TYR A 205 -4.38 -18.73 -0.73
CA TYR A 205 -4.49 -17.48 -1.47
C TYR A 205 -3.19 -17.25 -2.22
N GLN A 206 -3.30 -17.01 -3.52
CA GLN A 206 -2.19 -16.64 -4.39
C GLN A 206 -2.31 -15.15 -4.70
N ILE A 207 -1.26 -14.41 -4.42
CA ILE A 207 -1.17 -12.97 -4.71
C ILE A 207 -0.06 -12.79 -5.73
N PHE A 208 -0.39 -12.24 -6.89
CA PHE A 208 0.55 -11.92 -7.95
C PHE A 208 0.61 -10.43 -8.15
N ALA A 209 1.81 -9.93 -8.49
CA ALA A 209 1.97 -8.56 -8.92
C ALA A 209 2.96 -8.48 -10.08
N THR A 210 2.69 -7.58 -11.02
CA THR A 210 3.55 -7.28 -12.16
C THR A 210 3.47 -5.79 -12.50
N VAL A 211 4.46 -5.31 -13.29
CA VAL A 211 4.42 -3.96 -13.81
C VAL A 211 3.20 -3.76 -14.70
N LEU A 212 2.49 -2.65 -14.52
CA LEU A 212 1.44 -2.25 -15.45
C LEU A 212 2.10 -1.83 -16.77
N ASP A 213 1.86 -2.58 -17.85
CA ASP A 213 2.31 -2.17 -19.17
C ASP A 213 1.44 -1.01 -19.68
N SER A 214 2.05 0.14 -19.90
CA SER A 214 1.37 1.34 -20.37
C SER A 214 0.86 1.22 -21.82
N SER A 215 1.25 0.18 -22.55
CA SER A 215 0.84 -0.07 -23.93
C SER A 215 -0.48 -0.84 -24.03
N GLU A 216 -0.89 -1.54 -22.97
CA GLU A 216 -2.18 -2.23 -22.91
C GLU A 216 -3.21 -1.34 -22.22
N SER A 217 -4.08 -0.75 -23.03
CA SER A 217 -5.24 -0.03 -22.52
C SER A 217 -6.10 -1.00 -21.70
N ARG A 218 -6.47 -0.60 -20.47
CA ARG A 218 -7.26 -1.34 -19.46
C ARG A 218 -8.59 -1.95 -19.93
N ALA A 219 -8.92 -1.91 -21.21
CA ALA A 219 -10.12 -2.51 -21.77
C ALA A 219 -9.98 -4.03 -21.99
N GLY A 220 -8.83 -4.63 -21.68
CA GLY A 220 -8.60 -6.06 -21.82
C GLY A 220 -7.23 -6.40 -21.28
N VAL A 221 -7.10 -6.62 -19.95
CA VAL A 221 -6.09 -7.57 -19.50
C VAL A 221 -6.48 -8.85 -20.22
N ASP A 222 -5.66 -9.32 -21.17
CA ASP A 222 -5.89 -10.60 -21.81
C ASP A 222 -5.77 -11.65 -20.70
N GLU A 223 -6.95 -11.99 -20.12
CA GLU A 223 -7.11 -12.92 -19.01
C GLU A 223 -6.45 -14.26 -19.35
N VAL A 224 -6.47 -14.64 -20.64
CA VAL A 224 -5.87 -15.87 -21.11
C VAL A 224 -4.35 -15.77 -21.10
N ALA A 225 -3.77 -14.66 -21.55
CA ALA A 225 -2.32 -14.45 -21.54
C ALA A 225 -1.78 -14.29 -20.10
N PHE A 226 -2.51 -13.57 -19.26
CA PHE A 226 -2.15 -13.40 -17.84
C PHE A 226 -2.30 -14.72 -17.08
N LYS A 227 -3.39 -15.46 -17.29
CA LYS A 227 -3.60 -16.79 -16.70
C LYS A 227 -2.55 -17.79 -17.20
N SER A 228 -2.23 -17.81 -18.49
CA SER A 228 -1.17 -18.66 -19.04
C SER A 228 0.21 -18.33 -18.48
N PHE A 229 0.54 -17.05 -18.33
CA PHE A 229 1.75 -16.58 -17.64
C PHE A 229 1.77 -17.03 -16.17
N LEU A 230 0.64 -16.95 -15.47
CA LEU A 230 0.51 -17.38 -14.09
C LEU A 230 0.65 -18.89 -13.96
N ASP A 231 -0.05 -19.67 -14.78
CA ASP A 231 0.00 -21.13 -14.78
C ASP A 231 1.44 -21.63 -15.04
N GLU A 232 2.16 -21.03 -15.98
CA GLU A 232 3.56 -21.34 -16.25
C GLU A 232 4.47 -21.04 -15.04
N LYS A 233 4.26 -19.89 -14.39
CA LYS A 233 5.09 -19.47 -13.24
C LYS A 233 4.73 -20.22 -11.96
N VAL A 234 3.43 -20.46 -11.71
CA VAL A 234 2.96 -21.25 -10.55
C VAL A 234 3.41 -22.70 -10.67
N GLN A 235 3.28 -23.34 -11.83
CA GLN A 235 3.76 -24.68 -12.07
C GLN A 235 5.27 -24.78 -11.84
N GLY A 236 6.02 -23.76 -12.20
CA GLY A 236 7.45 -23.66 -11.92
C GLY A 236 7.81 -23.56 -10.42
N ILE A 237 6.87 -23.11 -9.55
CA ILE A 237 7.07 -22.92 -8.11
C ILE A 237 6.50 -24.09 -7.29
N VAL A 238 5.39 -24.66 -7.73
CA VAL A 238 4.60 -25.65 -6.99
C VAL A 238 5.05 -27.10 -7.26
N ASN A 239 5.73 -27.37 -8.38
CA ASN A 239 6.24 -28.70 -8.74
C ASN A 239 7.62 -29.01 -8.10
N PHE A 240 7.78 -28.71 -6.81
CA PHE A 240 8.99 -29.02 -6.02
C PHE A 240 8.67 -29.83 -4.77
#